data_dc62e9c69897db0bb1e71b1331c2d5f7
#
_entry.id   dc62e9c69897db0bb1e71b1331c2d5f7
#
_cell.length_a   1.000
_cell.length_b   1.000
_cell.length_c   1.000
_cell.angle_alpha   90.00
_cell.angle_beta   90.00
_cell.angle_gamma   90.00
#
_symmetry.space_group_name_H-M   'P 1'
#
loop_
_entity.id
_entity.type
_entity.pdbx_description
1 polymer ?
#
loop_
_entity_poly.entity_id
_entity_poly.type
_entity_poly.pdbx_seq_one_letter_code
_entity_poly.pdbx_strand_id
1 'polypeptide(L)'
;MKNILSRFGKISLLLALMYFVVGCDDDKEDVAPGLYVMSDEIETFPGDTVLVSGTASNYVGLESVTLSCEQWGIHKVYELGGQKPKVFNYDYRLIVPKNASFEEYLLITIRDVDGRESKKNVLLTYVADMESPIMQTQLPSRIAVDFDAAANKGSWSLNVKFTDDRELKDIRLQIPSMQIDETVKVTGRNGELKRTIDFTTGEFPVTLTITDAGGNETVV
;
A
#
# COMPACT_ATOMS: atom_id res chain seq x y z
N MET A 1 83.84 -29.78 -24.11
CA MET A 1 82.95 -29.24 -23.09
C MET A 1 82.13 -28.01 -23.62
N LYS A 2 81.59 -28.03 -24.85
CA LYS A 2 80.83 -26.88 -25.44
C LYS A 2 79.43 -27.20 -25.87
N ASN A 3 78.91 -28.39 -25.67
CA ASN A 3 77.57 -28.78 -26.21
C ASN A 3 76.51 -29.13 -25.16
N ILE A 4 76.79 -28.99 -23.88
CA ILE A 4 75.81 -29.35 -22.83
C ILE A 4 75.00 -28.09 -22.37
N LEU A 5 75.58 -26.90 -22.44
CA LEU A 5 74.87 -25.66 -22.04
C LEU A 5 73.80 -25.18 -23.02
N SER A 6 73.85 -25.59 -24.30
CA SER A 6 72.82 -25.20 -25.31
C SER A 6 71.52 -26.00 -25.20
N ARG A 7 71.54 -27.17 -24.54
CA ARG A 7 70.36 -28.01 -24.40
C ARG A 7 69.50 -27.64 -23.18
N PHE A 8 70.14 -27.15 -22.15
CA PHE A 8 69.37 -26.70 -20.96
C PHE A 8 68.60 -25.38 -21.17
N GLY A 9 69.15 -24.47 -22.01
CA GLY A 9 68.48 -23.19 -22.33
C GLY A 9 67.17 -23.35 -23.14
N LYS A 10 67.10 -24.37 -24.00
CA LYS A 10 65.89 -24.62 -24.82
C LYS A 10 64.80 -25.34 -24.07
N ILE A 11 65.12 -26.20 -23.05
CA ILE A 11 64.13 -26.86 -22.23
C ILE A 11 63.55 -25.89 -21.24
N SER A 12 64.31 -24.97 -20.69
CA SER A 12 63.85 -23.95 -19.75
C SER A 12 62.89 -22.94 -20.42
N LEU A 13 63.13 -22.61 -21.71
CA LEU A 13 62.28 -21.73 -22.46
C LEU A 13 60.93 -22.39 -22.82
N LEU A 14 60.92 -23.69 -23.09
CA LEU A 14 59.71 -24.46 -23.38
C LEU A 14 58.84 -24.68 -22.14
N LEU A 15 59.45 -24.83 -20.93
CA LEU A 15 58.72 -24.91 -19.66
C LEU A 15 58.14 -23.52 -19.28
N ALA A 16 58.84 -22.42 -19.55
CA ALA A 16 58.32 -21.08 -19.26
C ALA A 16 57.12 -20.72 -20.17
N LEU A 17 57.09 -21.23 -21.42
CA LEU A 17 55.94 -21.03 -22.32
C LEU A 17 54.70 -21.83 -21.92
N MET A 18 54.87 -22.97 -21.21
CA MET A 18 53.75 -23.79 -20.74
C MET A 18 53.08 -23.19 -19.48
N TYR A 19 53.76 -22.32 -18.74
CA TYR A 19 53.15 -21.66 -17.58
C TYR A 19 52.30 -20.46 -17.89
N PHE A 20 52.31 -19.95 -19.15
CA PHE A 20 51.47 -18.82 -19.54
C PHE A 20 50.13 -19.19 -20.18
N VAL A 21 49.80 -20.50 -20.26
CA VAL A 21 48.51 -20.97 -20.82
C VAL A 21 47.55 -21.49 -19.75
N VAL A 22 47.94 -21.47 -18.47
CA VAL A 22 47.06 -21.84 -17.36
C VAL A 22 46.78 -20.57 -16.54
N GLY A 23 45.74 -19.85 -16.89
CA GLY A 23 45.35 -18.74 -16.06
C GLY A 23 44.54 -17.66 -16.81
N CYS A 24 43.56 -18.06 -17.57
CA CYS A 24 42.28 -17.35 -17.65
C CYS A 24 41.24 -18.42 -17.34
N ASP A 25 41.20 -18.87 -16.09
CA ASP A 25 39.89 -19.14 -15.52
C ASP A 25 39.21 -17.77 -15.56
N ASP A 26 38.19 -17.64 -16.37
CA ASP A 26 37.14 -16.66 -16.14
C ASP A 26 36.66 -16.96 -14.71
N ASP A 27 37.29 -16.31 -13.72
CA ASP A 27 36.68 -16.14 -12.40
C ASP A 27 35.38 -15.40 -12.69
N LYS A 28 34.33 -16.17 -12.97
CA LYS A 28 32.97 -15.66 -12.93
C LYS A 28 32.84 -15.14 -11.51
N GLU A 29 33.04 -13.84 -11.34
CA GLU A 29 32.82 -13.20 -10.07
C GLU A 29 31.45 -13.70 -9.57
N ASP A 30 31.48 -14.34 -8.42
CA ASP A 30 30.28 -14.90 -7.79
C ASP A 30 29.45 -13.76 -7.21
N VAL A 31 28.98 -12.90 -8.11
CA VAL A 31 28.26 -11.66 -7.78
C VAL A 31 26.76 -11.96 -7.74
N ALA A 32 26.20 -11.80 -6.54
CA ALA A 32 24.75 -11.89 -6.35
C ALA A 32 24.01 -10.86 -7.22
N PRO A 33 22.76 -11.13 -7.61
CA PRO A 33 21.98 -10.21 -8.43
C PRO A 33 21.79 -8.85 -7.73
N GLY A 34 21.90 -7.77 -8.50
CA GLY A 34 21.64 -6.41 -8.03
C GLY A 34 20.14 -6.18 -7.82
N LEU A 35 19.79 -5.60 -6.66
CA LEU A 35 18.42 -5.26 -6.30
C LEU A 35 18.33 -3.77 -5.96
N TYR A 36 17.62 -3.02 -6.76
CA TYR A 36 17.24 -1.66 -6.48
C TYR A 36 15.72 -1.59 -6.24
N VAL A 37 15.32 -0.91 -5.19
CA VAL A 37 13.93 -0.61 -4.87
C VAL A 37 13.78 0.90 -4.81
N MET A 38 12.70 1.44 -5.35
CA MET A 38 12.48 2.88 -5.45
C MET A 38 12.34 3.54 -4.08
N SER A 39 11.78 2.85 -3.10
CA SER A 39 11.68 3.30 -1.71
C SER A 39 11.87 2.14 -0.74
N ASP A 40 12.63 2.36 0.32
CA ASP A 40 12.86 1.38 1.39
C ASP A 40 11.75 1.41 2.44
N GLU A 41 10.96 2.49 2.45
CA GLU A 41 9.81 2.70 3.32
C GLU A 41 8.66 3.30 2.51
N ILE A 42 7.46 2.78 2.71
CA ILE A 42 6.23 3.23 2.09
C ILE A 42 5.19 3.46 3.19
N GLU A 43 4.83 4.72 3.36
CA GLU A 43 3.74 5.12 4.23
C GLU A 43 2.40 4.91 3.51
N THR A 44 1.43 4.31 4.18
CA THR A 44 0.16 3.91 3.57
C THR A 44 -1.00 3.92 4.57
N PHE A 45 -2.21 3.76 4.05
CA PHE A 45 -3.45 3.67 4.83
C PHE A 45 -4.19 2.36 4.52
N PRO A 46 -5.04 1.85 5.44
CA PRO A 46 -5.85 0.67 5.17
C PRO A 46 -6.75 0.85 3.96
N GLY A 47 -6.76 -0.14 3.09
CA GLY A 47 -7.55 -0.12 1.87
C GLY A 47 -6.92 0.64 0.69
N ASP A 48 -5.83 1.38 0.89
CA ASP A 48 -5.13 2.06 -0.19
C ASP A 48 -4.44 1.08 -1.14
N THR A 49 -4.15 1.57 -2.34
CA THR A 49 -3.32 0.85 -3.31
C THR A 49 -1.99 1.57 -3.45
N VAL A 50 -0.92 0.90 -3.05
CA VAL A 50 0.45 1.40 -3.17
C VAL A 50 1.18 0.75 -4.33
N LEU A 51 2.09 1.48 -4.97
CA LEU A 51 2.94 0.97 -6.04
C LEU A 51 4.31 0.63 -5.47
N VAL A 52 4.70 -0.63 -5.58
CA VAL A 52 6.06 -1.10 -5.27
C VAL A 52 6.78 -1.33 -6.58
N SER A 53 7.82 -0.56 -6.83
CA SER A 53 8.60 -0.64 -8.06
C SER A 53 10.09 -0.72 -7.81
N GLY A 54 10.81 -1.32 -8.74
CA GLY A 54 12.24 -1.46 -8.65
C GLY A 54 12.87 -2.09 -9.88
N THR A 55 14.18 -2.34 -9.78
CA THR A 55 14.97 -2.95 -10.85
C THR A 55 15.80 -4.09 -10.30
N ALA A 56 15.69 -5.23 -10.94
CA ALA A 56 16.57 -6.38 -10.77
C ALA A 56 17.61 -6.42 -11.88
N SER A 57 18.85 -6.77 -11.58
CA SER A 57 19.89 -6.91 -12.59
C SER A 57 20.90 -8.01 -12.27
N ASN A 58 21.33 -8.75 -13.29
CA ASN A 58 22.46 -9.67 -13.19
C ASN A 58 23.06 -9.92 -14.57
N TYR A 59 24.39 -10.08 -14.65
CA TYR A 59 25.08 -10.28 -15.91
C TYR A 59 24.88 -11.67 -16.52
N VAL A 60 24.60 -12.70 -15.68
CA VAL A 60 24.31 -14.08 -16.15
C VAL A 60 22.85 -14.26 -16.55
N GLY A 61 21.96 -13.36 -16.13
CA GLY A 61 20.53 -13.39 -16.36
C GLY A 61 19.72 -13.67 -15.11
N LEU A 62 18.48 -13.21 -15.11
CA LEU A 62 17.54 -13.35 -14.01
C LEU A 62 16.62 -14.55 -14.22
N GLU A 63 16.33 -15.28 -13.15
CA GLU A 63 15.36 -16.38 -13.13
C GLU A 63 14.00 -15.91 -12.61
N SER A 64 13.97 -15.17 -11.50
CA SER A 64 12.71 -14.69 -10.93
C SER A 64 12.88 -13.45 -10.06
N VAL A 65 11.76 -12.72 -9.89
CA VAL A 65 11.57 -11.68 -8.87
C VAL A 65 10.33 -12.05 -8.07
N THR A 66 10.45 -12.19 -6.76
CA THR A 66 9.36 -12.54 -5.86
C THR A 66 9.12 -11.42 -4.85
N LEU A 67 7.87 -11.00 -4.69
CA LEU A 67 7.41 -10.11 -3.63
C LEU A 67 6.49 -10.88 -2.70
N SER A 68 6.78 -10.88 -1.40
CA SER A 68 6.00 -11.61 -0.41
C SER A 68 5.82 -10.83 0.89
N CYS A 69 4.60 -10.90 1.43
CA CYS A 69 4.24 -10.47 2.77
C CYS A 69 3.19 -11.46 3.29
N GLU A 70 3.59 -12.38 4.16
CA GLU A 70 2.72 -13.46 4.64
C GLU A 70 1.52 -12.92 5.41
N GLN A 71 1.72 -11.90 6.24
CA GLN A 71 0.67 -11.29 7.05
C GLN A 71 -0.47 -10.72 6.19
N TRP A 72 -0.14 -10.24 5.00
CA TRP A 72 -1.11 -9.67 4.07
C TRP A 72 -1.51 -10.64 2.95
N GLY A 73 -1.04 -11.89 3.01
CA GLY A 73 -1.32 -12.92 2.00
C GLY A 73 -0.75 -12.59 0.62
N ILE A 74 0.32 -11.79 0.56
CA ILE A 74 0.95 -11.39 -0.68
C ILE A 74 2.00 -12.41 -1.06
N HIS A 75 1.87 -12.93 -2.28
CA HIS A 75 2.89 -13.73 -2.93
C HIS A 75 2.80 -13.52 -4.44
N LYS A 76 3.66 -12.63 -4.95
CA LYS A 76 3.74 -12.31 -6.38
C LYS A 76 5.08 -12.77 -6.93
N VAL A 77 5.05 -13.59 -7.97
CA VAL A 77 6.25 -14.06 -8.67
C VAL A 77 6.23 -13.57 -10.10
N TYR A 78 7.35 -13.04 -10.56
CA TYR A 78 7.66 -12.77 -11.96
C TYR A 78 8.66 -13.85 -12.41
N GLU A 79 8.19 -14.81 -13.18
CA GLU A 79 9.02 -15.87 -13.75
C GLU A 79 9.75 -15.37 -15.01
N LEU A 80 11.07 -15.30 -14.94
CA LEU A 80 11.92 -14.74 -15.99
C LEU A 80 12.82 -15.79 -16.66
N GLY A 81 12.86 -16.99 -16.11
CA GLY A 81 13.78 -18.07 -16.53
C GLY A 81 13.71 -18.43 -18.01
N GLY A 82 12.55 -18.24 -18.67
CA GLY A 82 12.39 -18.48 -20.11
C GLY A 82 13.12 -17.48 -20.99
N GLN A 83 13.23 -16.21 -20.56
CA GLN A 83 13.86 -15.10 -21.29
C GLN A 83 15.26 -14.77 -20.77
N LYS A 84 15.54 -15.05 -19.51
CA LYS A 84 16.79 -14.78 -18.79
C LYS A 84 17.30 -13.35 -18.98
N PRO A 85 16.46 -12.31 -18.77
CA PRO A 85 16.85 -10.94 -18.97
C PRO A 85 17.98 -10.57 -18.01
N LYS A 86 18.90 -9.70 -18.44
CA LYS A 86 19.96 -9.17 -17.58
C LYS A 86 19.48 -8.02 -16.70
N VAL A 87 18.39 -7.36 -17.09
CA VAL A 87 17.72 -6.29 -16.34
C VAL A 87 16.22 -6.49 -16.46
N PHE A 88 15.52 -6.35 -15.34
CA PHE A 88 14.08 -6.42 -15.27
C PHE A 88 13.54 -5.32 -14.33
N ASN A 89 12.66 -4.47 -14.86
CA ASN A 89 11.92 -3.50 -14.06
C ASN A 89 10.60 -4.13 -13.68
N TYR A 90 10.26 -4.05 -12.39
CA TYR A 90 9.00 -4.56 -11.88
C TYR A 90 8.18 -3.45 -11.25
N ASP A 91 6.87 -3.54 -11.47
CA ASP A 91 5.84 -2.71 -10.86
C ASP A 91 4.78 -3.63 -10.27
N TYR A 92 4.50 -3.49 -8.98
CA TYR A 92 3.48 -4.25 -8.30
C TYR A 92 2.54 -3.32 -7.55
N ARG A 93 1.24 -3.38 -7.88
CA ARG A 93 0.19 -2.68 -7.16
C ARG A 93 -0.29 -3.55 -6.02
N LEU A 94 0.01 -3.12 -4.81
CA LEU A 94 -0.33 -3.77 -3.56
C LEU A 94 -1.56 -3.10 -2.97
N ILE A 95 -2.58 -3.88 -2.62
CA ILE A 95 -3.75 -3.39 -1.87
C ILE A 95 -3.48 -3.66 -0.38
N VAL A 96 -3.46 -2.59 0.41
CA VAL A 96 -3.26 -2.66 1.85
C VAL A 96 -4.51 -3.24 2.51
N PRO A 97 -4.42 -4.32 3.30
CA PRO A 97 -5.58 -4.86 4.00
C PRO A 97 -6.20 -3.83 4.95
N LYS A 98 -7.54 -3.80 5.04
CA LYS A 98 -8.25 -2.88 5.95
C LYS A 98 -7.95 -3.14 7.44
N ASN A 99 -7.46 -4.33 7.77
CA ASN A 99 -7.06 -4.75 9.11
C ASN A 99 -5.54 -4.91 9.26
N ALA A 100 -4.76 -4.20 8.44
CA ALA A 100 -3.31 -4.24 8.52
C ALA A 100 -2.80 -3.80 9.90
N SER A 101 -1.72 -4.41 10.36
CA SER A 101 -0.96 -3.95 11.51
C SER A 101 -0.14 -2.69 11.19
N PHE A 102 0.34 -1.97 12.20
CA PHE A 102 1.02 -0.69 12.05
C PHE A 102 2.29 -0.75 11.20
N GLU A 103 2.99 -1.87 11.20
CA GLU A 103 4.22 -2.08 10.45
C GLU A 103 4.26 -3.49 9.90
N GLU A 104 4.62 -3.62 8.63
CA GLU A 104 4.86 -4.90 7.98
C GLU A 104 6.03 -4.79 7.01
N TYR A 105 6.66 -5.93 6.72
CA TYR A 105 7.76 -5.98 5.77
C TYR A 105 7.34 -6.73 4.51
N LEU A 106 7.47 -6.04 3.37
CA LEU A 106 7.42 -6.69 2.07
C LEU A 106 8.83 -7.18 1.71
N LEU A 107 9.01 -8.48 1.69
CA LEU A 107 10.26 -9.10 1.27
C LEU A 107 10.30 -9.19 -0.26
N ILE A 108 11.34 -8.62 -0.86
CA ILE A 108 11.63 -8.75 -2.27
C ILE A 108 12.84 -9.66 -2.41
N THR A 109 12.67 -10.76 -3.14
CA THR A 109 13.73 -11.74 -3.43
C THR A 109 13.97 -11.78 -4.93
N ILE A 110 15.22 -11.59 -5.34
CA ILE A 110 15.66 -11.82 -6.72
C ILE A 110 16.49 -13.07 -6.76
N ARG A 111 16.25 -13.89 -7.78
CA ARG A 111 17.05 -15.07 -8.07
C ARG A 111 17.59 -15.00 -9.50
N ASP A 112 18.86 -15.31 -9.66
CA ASP A 112 19.50 -15.44 -10.97
C ASP A 112 19.45 -16.91 -11.48
N VAL A 113 19.86 -17.10 -12.74
CA VAL A 113 19.84 -18.41 -13.40
C VAL A 113 20.83 -19.42 -12.80
N ASP A 114 21.81 -18.97 -12.03
CA ASP A 114 22.76 -19.81 -11.30
C ASP A 114 22.27 -20.14 -9.87
N GLY A 115 21.08 -19.62 -9.49
CA GLY A 115 20.43 -19.88 -8.20
C GLY A 115 20.88 -18.96 -7.07
N ARG A 116 21.68 -17.91 -7.33
CA ARG A 116 22.08 -16.92 -6.33
C ARG A 116 20.93 -15.97 -6.05
N GLU A 117 20.81 -15.52 -4.81
CA GLU A 117 19.71 -14.67 -4.37
C GLU A 117 20.21 -13.37 -3.76
N SER A 118 19.44 -12.32 -3.98
CA SER A 118 19.47 -11.07 -3.22
C SER A 118 18.10 -10.79 -2.63
N LYS A 119 18.08 -10.29 -1.40
CA LYS A 119 16.86 -10.02 -0.65
C LYS A 119 16.88 -8.61 -0.08
N LYS A 120 15.71 -7.98 -0.07
CA LYS A 120 15.49 -6.68 0.54
C LYS A 120 14.12 -6.60 1.16
N ASN A 121 14.05 -6.04 2.36
CA ASN A 121 12.80 -5.69 3.00
C ASN A 121 12.44 -4.24 2.66
N VAL A 122 11.18 -4.01 2.31
CA VAL A 122 10.56 -2.69 2.22
C VAL A 122 9.63 -2.57 3.41
N LEU A 123 9.84 -1.56 4.24
CA LEU A 123 8.98 -1.28 5.37
C LEU A 123 7.67 -0.65 4.87
N LEU A 124 6.55 -1.24 5.23
CA LEU A 124 5.22 -0.71 4.99
C LEU A 124 4.70 -0.18 6.32
N THR A 125 4.66 1.14 6.47
CA THR A 125 4.13 1.81 7.66
C THR A 125 2.68 2.18 7.44
N TYR A 126 1.86 1.89 8.43
CA TYR A 126 0.44 2.20 8.44
C TYR A 126 0.18 3.46 9.26
N VAL A 127 -0.43 4.46 8.65
CA VAL A 127 -0.84 5.68 9.32
C VAL A 127 -2.32 5.58 9.68
N ALA A 128 -2.64 5.82 10.94
CA ALA A 128 -4.03 5.91 11.37
C ALA A 128 -4.65 7.19 10.79
N ASP A 129 -5.89 7.08 10.31
CA ASP A 129 -6.70 8.24 9.98
C ASP A 129 -7.01 9.02 11.25
N MET A 130 -6.61 10.28 11.31
CA MET A 130 -6.76 11.16 12.46
C MET A 130 -7.67 12.36 12.17
N GLU A 131 -8.15 12.50 10.93
CA GLU A 131 -9.03 13.59 10.56
C GLU A 131 -10.49 13.19 10.71
N SER A 132 -11.29 14.08 11.30
CA SER A 132 -12.73 13.83 11.46
C SER A 132 -13.50 14.30 10.23
N PRO A 133 -14.62 13.63 9.91
CA PRO A 133 -15.50 14.04 8.82
C PRO A 133 -15.95 15.48 8.93
N ILE A 134 -16.13 16.17 7.82
CA ILE A 134 -16.55 17.57 7.76
C ILE A 134 -17.99 17.65 7.25
N MET A 135 -18.86 18.29 8.04
CA MET A 135 -20.19 18.64 7.56
C MET A 135 -20.12 19.87 6.67
N GLN A 136 -20.52 19.72 5.41
CA GLN A 136 -20.52 20.80 4.42
C GLN A 136 -21.76 21.69 4.48
N THR A 137 -22.87 21.15 4.98
CA THR A 137 -24.12 21.90 5.14
C THR A 137 -24.09 22.65 6.47
N GLN A 138 -24.18 23.96 6.44
CA GLN A 138 -24.36 24.74 7.66
C GLN A 138 -25.80 24.57 8.16
N LEU A 139 -25.97 24.00 9.34
CA LEU A 139 -27.24 23.98 10.03
C LEU A 139 -27.28 25.13 11.03
N PRO A 140 -28.38 25.89 11.07
CA PRO A 140 -28.57 26.91 12.10
C PRO A 140 -28.78 26.21 13.47
N SER A 141 -28.34 26.86 14.54
CA SER A 141 -28.53 26.35 15.92
C SER A 141 -29.98 26.20 16.34
N ARG A 142 -30.89 26.89 15.65
CA ARG A 142 -32.33 26.79 15.84
C ARG A 142 -33.06 26.92 14.51
N ILE A 143 -33.99 26.02 14.26
CA ILE A 143 -34.80 25.97 13.05
C ILE A 143 -36.25 26.21 13.48
N ALA A 144 -36.87 27.26 12.95
CA ALA A 144 -38.30 27.47 13.05
C ALA A 144 -39.00 26.79 11.87
N VAL A 145 -39.97 25.98 12.14
CA VAL A 145 -40.68 25.20 11.12
C VAL A 145 -42.16 25.56 11.15
N ASP A 146 -42.76 25.66 9.98
CA ASP A 146 -44.19 25.88 9.87
C ASP A 146 -44.99 24.74 10.53
N PHE A 147 -45.95 25.14 11.36
CA PHE A 147 -46.77 24.20 12.13
C PHE A 147 -48.26 24.45 11.83
N ASP A 148 -48.93 23.42 11.38
CA ASP A 148 -50.40 23.44 11.20
C ASP A 148 -51.07 23.12 12.55
N ALA A 149 -51.57 24.16 13.20
CA ALA A 149 -52.24 24.07 14.50
C ALA A 149 -53.54 23.26 14.42
N ALA A 150 -54.24 23.27 13.27
CA ALA A 150 -55.48 22.51 13.11
C ALA A 150 -55.22 21.02 12.95
N ALA A 151 -54.13 20.64 12.31
CA ALA A 151 -53.70 19.23 12.18
C ALA A 151 -52.82 18.79 13.34
N ASN A 152 -52.39 19.69 14.23
CA ASN A 152 -51.39 19.46 15.29
C ASN A 152 -50.12 18.79 14.75
N LYS A 153 -49.65 19.24 13.59
CA LYS A 153 -48.55 18.61 12.87
C LYS A 153 -47.66 19.66 12.20
N GLY A 154 -46.36 19.43 12.30
CA GLY A 154 -45.36 20.11 11.49
C GLY A 154 -44.45 19.07 10.83
N SER A 155 -43.72 19.49 9.81
CA SER A 155 -42.77 18.68 9.07
C SER A 155 -41.52 19.44 8.73
N TRP A 156 -40.37 18.86 8.96
CA TRP A 156 -39.07 19.43 8.61
C TRP A 156 -38.30 18.49 7.70
N SER A 157 -37.78 19.04 6.60
CA SER A 157 -36.91 18.32 5.68
C SER A 157 -35.44 18.60 5.99
N LEU A 158 -34.79 17.64 6.63
CA LEU A 158 -33.36 17.64 6.87
C LEU A 158 -32.64 17.19 5.59
N ASN A 159 -31.70 17.98 5.12
CA ASN A 159 -30.80 17.65 4.03
C ASN A 159 -29.40 18.12 4.38
N VAL A 160 -28.49 17.19 4.71
CA VAL A 160 -27.10 17.47 5.09
C VAL A 160 -26.15 16.72 4.19
N LYS A 161 -25.06 17.41 3.82
CA LYS A 161 -23.94 16.86 3.07
C LYS A 161 -22.68 16.90 3.92
N PHE A 162 -21.88 15.88 3.78
CA PHE A 162 -20.63 15.75 4.52
C PHE A 162 -19.59 15.07 3.64
N THR A 163 -18.35 15.28 3.99
CA THR A 163 -17.19 14.74 3.28
C THR A 163 -16.14 14.30 4.29
N ASP A 164 -15.30 13.42 3.83
CA ASP A 164 -14.14 12.92 4.54
C ASP A 164 -12.95 12.83 3.59
N ASP A 165 -11.74 12.95 4.09
CA ASP A 165 -10.54 12.87 3.27
C ASP A 165 -10.20 11.42 2.90
N ARG A 166 -10.79 10.41 3.59
CA ARG A 166 -10.59 8.99 3.39
C ARG A 166 -11.87 8.24 3.03
N GLU A 167 -12.61 7.77 4.01
CA GLU A 167 -13.82 6.98 3.80
C GLU A 167 -14.81 7.20 4.94
N LEU A 168 -16.00 7.63 4.62
CA LEU A 168 -17.13 7.69 5.54
C LEU A 168 -17.61 6.28 5.88
N LYS A 169 -18.17 6.11 7.09
CA LYS A 169 -18.71 4.85 7.59
C LYS A 169 -20.20 4.91 7.82
N ASP A 170 -20.64 5.86 8.64
CA ASP A 170 -22.06 6.01 8.95
C ASP A 170 -22.42 7.42 9.45
N ILE A 171 -23.74 7.69 9.43
CA ILE A 171 -24.35 8.83 10.08
C ILE A 171 -25.42 8.35 11.01
N ARG A 172 -25.43 8.86 12.23
CA ARG A 172 -26.45 8.65 13.20
C ARG A 172 -27.26 9.91 13.42
N LEU A 173 -28.57 9.82 13.27
CA LEU A 173 -29.55 10.86 13.60
C LEU A 173 -30.25 10.50 14.88
N GLN A 174 -30.21 11.40 15.88
CA GLN A 174 -30.87 11.20 17.16
C GLN A 174 -31.80 12.37 17.49
N ILE A 175 -33.05 12.07 17.85
CA ILE A 175 -34.03 12.97 18.43
C ILE A 175 -34.70 12.22 19.58
N PRO A 176 -34.08 12.24 20.79
CA PRO A 176 -34.51 11.37 21.89
C PRO A 176 -35.96 11.55 22.31
N SER A 177 -36.45 12.79 22.33
CA SER A 177 -37.84 13.11 22.68
C SER A 177 -38.87 12.53 21.70
N MET A 178 -38.44 12.19 20.50
CA MET A 178 -39.27 11.55 19.45
C MET A 178 -38.97 10.07 19.29
N GLN A 179 -38.08 9.51 20.10
CA GLN A 179 -37.60 8.13 19.99
C GLN A 179 -36.98 7.80 18.62
N ILE A 180 -36.38 8.80 17.98
CA ILE A 180 -35.65 8.62 16.73
C ILE A 180 -34.18 8.37 17.09
N ASP A 181 -33.67 7.22 16.66
CA ASP A 181 -32.25 6.84 16.72
C ASP A 181 -31.95 5.97 15.51
N GLU A 182 -31.54 6.59 14.44
CA GLU A 182 -31.30 5.96 13.15
C GLU A 182 -29.84 6.05 12.77
N THR A 183 -29.26 4.93 12.29
CA THR A 183 -27.92 4.89 11.72
C THR A 183 -28.01 4.51 10.25
N VAL A 184 -27.46 5.35 9.38
CA VAL A 184 -27.39 5.14 7.94
C VAL A 184 -25.94 4.84 7.55
N LYS A 185 -25.70 3.69 6.94
CA LYS A 185 -24.38 3.35 6.40
C LYS A 185 -24.08 4.21 5.17
N VAL A 186 -22.85 4.69 5.12
CA VAL A 186 -22.32 5.48 4.01
C VAL A 186 -20.99 4.87 3.57
N THR A 187 -20.63 5.04 2.33
CA THR A 187 -19.35 4.58 1.78
C THR A 187 -18.75 5.64 0.87
N GLY A 188 -17.42 5.65 0.78
CA GLY A 188 -16.70 6.65 0.00
C GLY A 188 -16.51 7.98 0.74
N ARG A 189 -15.97 8.98 0.04
CA ARG A 189 -15.54 10.26 0.62
C ARG A 189 -16.65 11.30 0.77
N ASN A 190 -17.80 11.08 0.15
CA ASN A 190 -18.91 12.04 0.17
C ASN A 190 -20.20 11.33 0.57
N GLY A 191 -21.00 11.99 1.39
CA GLY A 191 -22.28 11.47 1.84
C GLY A 191 -23.35 12.53 1.91
N GLU A 192 -24.60 12.09 1.89
CA GLU A 192 -25.77 12.92 2.05
C GLU A 192 -26.81 12.20 2.90
N LEU A 193 -27.38 12.89 3.88
CA LEU A 193 -28.55 12.42 4.64
C LEU A 193 -29.75 13.27 4.29
N LYS A 194 -30.81 12.65 3.77
CA LYS A 194 -32.12 13.27 3.53
C LYS A 194 -33.16 12.59 4.41
N ARG A 195 -33.87 13.38 5.23
CA ARG A 195 -34.95 12.88 6.08
C ARG A 195 -36.06 13.91 6.19
N THR A 196 -37.28 13.47 6.16
CA THR A 196 -38.43 14.27 6.59
C THR A 196 -38.82 13.83 7.98
N ILE A 197 -38.87 14.77 8.91
CA ILE A 197 -39.20 14.55 10.31
C ILE A 197 -40.52 15.23 10.60
N ASP A 198 -41.53 14.44 10.92
CA ASP A 198 -42.84 14.93 11.35
C ASP A 198 -42.82 15.12 12.88
N PHE A 199 -43.35 16.21 13.35
CA PHE A 199 -43.35 16.54 14.77
C PHE A 199 -44.67 17.21 15.21
N THR A 200 -44.95 17.21 16.52
CA THR A 200 -45.98 17.97 17.19
C THR A 200 -45.36 19.27 17.76
N THR A 201 -46.14 20.11 18.43
CA THR A 201 -45.58 21.31 19.11
C THR A 201 -44.50 20.96 20.09
N GLY A 202 -43.40 21.72 20.13
CA GLY A 202 -42.33 21.58 21.11
C GLY A 202 -40.97 21.99 20.57
N GLU A 203 -39.97 21.88 21.40
CA GLU A 203 -38.54 21.99 21.00
C GLU A 203 -37.94 20.61 21.04
N PHE A 204 -37.26 20.24 19.95
CA PHE A 204 -36.69 18.89 19.79
C PHE A 204 -35.19 19.02 19.51
N PRO A 205 -34.32 18.71 20.48
CA PRO A 205 -32.89 18.61 20.23
C PRO A 205 -32.61 17.53 19.17
N VAL A 206 -31.87 17.93 18.13
CA VAL A 206 -31.44 17.02 17.05
C VAL A 206 -29.93 16.90 17.13
N THR A 207 -29.42 15.68 17.12
CA THR A 207 -27.99 15.40 17.10
C THR A 207 -27.68 14.56 15.88
N LEU A 208 -26.66 14.99 15.13
CA LEU A 208 -26.06 14.24 14.04
C LEU A 208 -24.65 13.84 14.44
N THR A 209 -24.35 12.56 14.39
CA THR A 209 -23.00 12.04 14.54
C THR A 209 -22.58 11.43 13.22
N ILE A 210 -21.49 11.93 12.66
CA ILE A 210 -20.91 11.44 11.40
C ILE A 210 -19.63 10.73 11.76
N THR A 211 -19.50 9.47 11.38
CA THR A 211 -18.34 8.62 11.69
C THR A 211 -17.65 8.19 10.39
N ASP A 212 -16.32 8.25 10.35
CA ASP A 212 -15.50 7.73 9.26
C ASP A 212 -15.10 6.26 9.48
N ALA A 213 -14.36 5.70 8.53
CA ALA A 213 -13.83 4.33 8.62
C ALA A 213 -12.68 4.21 9.64
N GLY A 214 -11.98 5.30 9.96
CA GLY A 214 -10.95 5.38 10.99
C GLY A 214 -11.52 5.38 12.42
N GLY A 215 -12.80 5.74 12.56
CA GLY A 215 -13.51 5.85 13.83
C GLY A 215 -13.52 7.27 14.41
N ASN A 216 -13.08 8.28 13.63
CA ASN A 216 -13.17 9.67 14.03
C ASN A 216 -14.61 10.16 13.84
N GLU A 217 -15.04 11.11 14.67
CA GLU A 217 -16.42 11.54 14.72
C GLU A 217 -16.54 13.07 14.66
N THR A 218 -17.57 13.52 13.97
CA THR A 218 -18.08 14.90 14.04
C THR A 218 -19.50 14.86 14.58
N VAL A 219 -19.75 15.64 15.64
CA VAL A 219 -21.06 15.73 16.28
C VAL A 219 -21.59 17.16 16.13
N VAL A 220 -22.84 17.28 15.69
CA VAL A 220 -23.53 18.55 15.45
C VAL A 220 -24.92 18.56 16.07
#